data_30dc842475b5c26e99a6e66ee90b17e3
#
_entry.id   30dc842475b5c26e99a6e66ee90b17e3
#
_cell.length_a   1.000
_cell.length_b   1.000
_cell.length_c   1.000
_cell.angle_alpha   90.00
_cell.angle_beta   90.00
_cell.angle_gamma   90.00
#
_symmetry.space_group_name_H-M   'P 1'
#
loop_
_entity.id
_entity.type
_entity.pdbx_description
1 polymer ?
#
loop_
_entity_poly.entity_id
_entity_poly.type
_entity_poly.pdbx_seq_one_letter_code
_entity_poly.pdbx_strand_id
1 'polypeptide(L)'
;MEHVGPRADLRALCDVLLRHPQVHVLTDDMYEKLVYDDFVFTTPAEIEPSLYERTLTVNGVSKAYCMTGWRIGYAAGPQKLIDAMITVQSQSTSNASSISQAASVAALNGPTDFIPKNVAVFKQRRDLIVSMLNQAKGLKCPRPEGAFYVYPSCAGAIGKKTPDGKTIENDTDFVNYLLEAEGLSVVQGSAFGQGPAFRISYATATDLLEEAGRRIQRACGALS
;
A
#
# COMPACT_ATOMS: atom_id res chain seq x y z
N MET A 1 -6.47 -1.84 1.51
CA MET A 1 -5.93 -1.14 0.32
C MET A 1 -5.68 0.30 0.71
N GLU A 2 -4.42 0.71 0.79
CA GLU A 2 -4.06 2.09 1.06
C GLU A 2 -4.27 2.88 -0.23
N HIS A 3 -5.52 3.31 -0.44
CA HIS A 3 -5.85 4.20 -1.54
C HIS A 3 -5.73 5.62 -1.01
N VAL A 4 -4.69 6.30 -1.43
CA VAL A 4 -4.60 7.75 -1.26
C VAL A 4 -5.53 8.33 -2.33
N GLY A 5 -6.79 8.54 -1.96
CA GLY A 5 -7.81 9.10 -2.87
C GLY A 5 -7.61 10.59 -3.10
N PRO A 6 -8.14 11.16 -4.19
CA PRO A 6 -8.16 12.60 -4.40
C PRO A 6 -8.81 13.32 -3.19
N ARG A 7 -8.35 14.55 -2.92
CA ARG A 7 -8.89 15.38 -1.81
C ARG A 7 -10.42 15.47 -1.83
N ALA A 8 -11.03 15.47 -3.03
CA ALA A 8 -12.49 15.48 -3.20
C ALA A 8 -13.17 14.22 -2.68
N ASP A 9 -12.58 13.04 -2.93
CA ASP A 9 -13.13 11.75 -2.46
C ASP A 9 -13.03 11.66 -0.94
N LEU A 10 -11.89 12.11 -0.38
CA LEU A 10 -11.70 12.15 1.06
C LEU A 10 -12.66 13.16 1.72
N ARG A 11 -12.94 14.29 1.07
CA ARG A 11 -13.98 15.24 1.52
C ARG A 11 -15.36 14.58 1.55
N ALA A 12 -15.74 13.87 0.47
CA ALA A 12 -17.01 13.15 0.40
C ALA A 12 -17.14 12.09 1.50
N LEU A 13 -16.04 11.40 1.82
CA LEU A 13 -15.98 10.45 2.95
C LEU A 13 -16.17 11.18 4.29
N CYS A 14 -15.51 12.32 4.51
CA CYS A 14 -15.70 13.14 5.71
C CYS A 14 -17.15 13.59 5.87
N ASP A 15 -17.83 13.95 4.77
CA ASP A 15 -19.25 14.34 4.80
C ASP A 15 -20.15 13.17 5.22
N VAL A 16 -19.80 11.93 4.87
CA VAL A 16 -20.49 10.74 5.40
C VAL A 16 -20.21 10.58 6.89
N LEU A 17 -18.95 10.67 7.31
CA LEU A 17 -18.56 10.53 8.72
C LEU A 17 -19.23 11.58 9.63
N LEU A 18 -19.44 12.78 9.15
CA LEU A 18 -20.16 13.83 9.90
C LEU A 18 -21.61 13.45 10.24
N ARG A 19 -22.26 12.67 9.36
CA ARG A 19 -23.63 12.16 9.60
C ARG A 19 -23.67 10.96 10.55
N HIS A 20 -22.51 10.39 10.89
CA HIS A 20 -22.38 9.21 11.74
C HIS A 20 -21.44 9.49 12.93
N PRO A 21 -21.87 10.30 13.93
CA PRO A 21 -21.01 10.75 15.02
C PRO A 21 -20.50 9.61 15.93
N GLN A 22 -21.14 8.45 15.91
CA GLN A 22 -20.73 7.26 16.67
C GLN A 22 -19.52 6.54 16.04
N VAL A 23 -19.13 6.86 14.79
CA VAL A 23 -18.02 6.22 14.10
C VAL A 23 -16.72 6.93 14.45
N HIS A 24 -15.76 6.19 14.98
CA HIS A 24 -14.38 6.65 15.14
C HIS A 24 -13.58 6.36 13.88
N VAL A 25 -12.58 7.18 13.61
CA VAL A 25 -11.72 7.11 12.43
C VAL A 25 -10.32 6.71 12.85
N LEU A 26 -9.72 5.75 12.14
CA LEU A 26 -8.29 5.47 12.19
C LEU A 26 -7.74 5.67 10.78
N THR A 27 -6.75 6.55 10.65
CA THR A 27 -6.01 6.74 9.39
C THR A 27 -4.63 6.15 9.51
N ASP A 28 -4.17 5.47 8.46
CA ASP A 28 -2.80 4.97 8.35
C ASP A 28 -2.07 5.80 7.28
N ASP A 29 -1.35 6.83 7.74
CA ASP A 29 -0.69 7.82 6.90
C ASP A 29 0.77 7.44 6.57
N MET A 30 1.10 6.16 6.70
CA MET A 30 2.46 5.61 6.56
C MET A 30 3.14 5.97 5.22
N TYR A 31 2.36 6.27 4.19
CA TYR A 31 2.86 6.61 2.85
C TYR A 31 2.75 8.10 2.50
N GLU A 32 2.48 8.99 3.45
CA GLU A 32 2.29 10.43 3.24
C GLU A 32 3.39 11.10 2.39
N LYS A 33 4.64 10.62 2.51
CA LYS A 33 5.81 11.15 1.78
C LYS A 33 6.15 10.36 0.51
N LEU A 34 5.42 9.30 0.21
CA LEU A 34 5.63 8.46 -0.97
C LEU A 34 4.48 8.66 -1.95
N VAL A 35 4.38 9.86 -2.48
CA VAL A 35 3.37 10.28 -3.44
C VAL A 35 4.03 10.74 -4.73
N TYR A 36 3.30 10.66 -5.85
CA TYR A 36 3.83 10.87 -7.19
C TYR A 36 3.06 11.93 -7.93
N ASP A 37 3.73 12.48 -8.93
CA ASP A 37 3.18 13.49 -9.81
C ASP A 37 2.71 14.72 -9.00
N ASP A 38 1.56 15.25 -9.26
CA ASP A 38 1.01 16.44 -8.57
C ASP A 38 0.06 16.06 -7.41
N PHE A 39 0.11 14.79 -6.94
CA PHE A 39 -0.74 14.35 -5.86
C PHE A 39 -0.33 15.02 -4.54
N VAL A 40 -1.28 15.66 -3.88
CA VAL A 40 -1.11 16.28 -2.57
C VAL A 40 -1.77 15.40 -1.51
N PHE A 41 -0.96 14.81 -0.64
CA PHE A 41 -1.45 14.05 0.49
C PHE A 41 -2.19 14.96 1.48
N THR A 42 -3.27 14.44 2.06
CA THR A 42 -4.04 15.12 3.11
C THR A 42 -4.76 14.09 3.97
N THR A 43 -5.04 14.43 5.23
CA THR A 43 -5.71 13.55 6.18
C THR A 43 -7.18 13.97 6.40
N PRO A 44 -8.06 13.08 6.89
CA PRO A 44 -9.41 13.45 7.27
C PRO A 44 -9.48 14.59 8.29
N ALA A 45 -8.62 14.59 9.29
CA ALA A 45 -8.59 15.64 10.32
C ALA A 45 -8.13 17.01 9.78
N GLU A 46 -7.33 17.04 8.71
CA GLU A 46 -6.94 18.26 8.00
C GLU A 46 -8.09 18.80 7.14
N ILE A 47 -8.80 17.91 6.45
CA ILE A 47 -9.94 18.28 5.59
C ILE A 47 -11.13 18.76 6.42
N GLU A 48 -11.38 18.08 7.55
CA GLU A 48 -12.52 18.32 8.43
C GLU A 48 -12.06 18.32 9.89
N PRO A 49 -11.66 19.50 10.42
CA PRO A 49 -11.16 19.62 11.79
C PRO A 49 -12.10 19.14 12.88
N SER A 50 -13.42 19.13 12.63
CA SER A 50 -14.39 18.61 13.61
C SER A 50 -14.31 17.10 13.82
N LEU A 51 -13.62 16.37 12.93
CA LEU A 51 -13.33 14.94 13.10
C LEU A 51 -12.14 14.68 14.03
N TYR A 52 -11.35 15.71 14.40
CA TYR A 52 -10.12 15.56 15.19
C TYR A 52 -10.34 14.77 16.48
N GLU A 53 -11.39 15.12 17.24
CA GLU A 53 -11.70 14.51 18.55
C GLU A 53 -12.15 13.03 18.48
N ARG A 54 -12.23 12.46 17.29
CA ARG A 54 -12.56 11.03 17.08
C ARG A 54 -11.71 10.37 15.99
N THR A 55 -10.59 11.00 15.64
CA THR A 55 -9.63 10.47 14.66
C THR A 55 -8.33 10.08 15.36
N LEU A 56 -7.87 8.86 15.12
CA LEU A 56 -6.53 8.39 15.44
C LEU A 56 -5.72 8.37 14.14
N THR A 57 -4.72 9.23 14.05
CA THR A 57 -3.77 9.23 12.93
C THR A 57 -2.56 8.39 13.28
N VAL A 58 -2.30 7.35 12.50
CA VAL A 58 -1.15 6.44 12.66
C VAL A 58 -0.13 6.74 11.58
N ASN A 59 1.14 6.79 11.94
CA ASN A 59 2.24 6.99 11.01
C ASN A 59 3.52 6.29 11.54
N GLY A 60 4.63 6.40 10.83
CA GLY A 60 5.90 5.81 11.24
C GLY A 60 7.05 6.08 10.29
N VAL A 61 8.21 5.60 10.69
CA VAL A 61 9.47 5.79 9.93
C VAL A 61 9.78 4.62 8.98
N SER A 62 8.96 3.58 8.98
CA SER A 62 9.23 2.34 8.25
C SER A 62 9.37 2.52 6.74
N LYS A 63 8.57 3.39 6.13
CA LYS A 63 8.45 3.49 4.66
C LYS A 63 9.29 4.63 4.10
N ALA A 64 8.93 5.87 4.36
CA ALA A 64 9.62 7.05 3.82
C ALA A 64 11.08 7.12 4.27
N TYR A 65 11.38 6.68 5.49
CA TYR A 65 12.72 6.68 6.07
C TYR A 65 13.48 5.36 5.89
N CYS A 66 12.89 4.37 5.20
CA CYS A 66 13.50 3.04 4.98
C CYS A 66 13.89 2.32 6.28
N MET A 67 13.14 2.49 7.36
CA MET A 67 13.43 2.01 8.70
C MET A 67 12.52 0.85 9.13
N THR A 68 12.23 -0.08 8.23
CA THR A 68 11.34 -1.22 8.52
C THR A 68 11.86 -2.12 9.65
N GLY A 69 13.16 -2.33 9.72
CA GLY A 69 13.82 -3.17 10.73
C GLY A 69 13.77 -2.59 12.16
N TRP A 70 13.55 -1.29 12.30
CA TRP A 70 13.50 -0.62 13.61
C TRP A 70 12.18 -0.85 14.36
N ARG A 71 11.16 -1.37 13.69
CA ARG A 71 9.87 -1.77 14.26
C ARG A 71 9.21 -0.70 15.12
N ILE A 72 9.04 0.50 14.58
CA ILE A 72 8.47 1.64 15.30
C ILE A 72 7.41 2.35 14.44
N GLY A 73 6.33 2.71 15.07
CA GLY A 73 5.29 3.60 14.60
C GLY A 73 4.86 4.53 15.70
N TYR A 74 4.11 5.53 15.39
CA TYR A 74 3.53 6.49 16.32
C TYR A 74 2.11 6.85 15.91
N ALA A 75 1.33 7.32 16.88
CA ALA A 75 -0.03 7.74 16.65
C ALA A 75 -0.32 9.05 17.38
N ALA A 76 -1.20 9.85 16.80
CA ALA A 76 -1.74 11.06 17.39
C ALA A 76 -3.28 11.00 17.34
N GLY A 77 -3.92 11.45 18.42
CA GLY A 77 -5.38 11.41 18.51
C GLY A 77 -5.91 11.93 19.84
N PRO A 78 -7.19 11.74 20.14
CA PRO A 78 -7.80 12.20 21.38
C PRO A 78 -7.08 11.66 22.61
N GLN A 79 -6.82 12.53 23.58
CA GLN A 79 -6.04 12.21 24.79
C GLN A 79 -6.54 10.94 25.50
N LYS A 80 -7.87 10.82 25.68
CA LYS A 80 -8.47 9.66 26.35
C LYS A 80 -8.16 8.33 25.63
N LEU A 81 -8.13 8.34 24.30
CA LEU A 81 -7.81 7.18 23.50
C LEU A 81 -6.31 6.84 23.62
N ILE A 82 -5.44 7.85 23.54
CA ILE A 82 -3.99 7.67 23.70
C ILE A 82 -3.67 7.12 25.10
N ASP A 83 -4.26 7.64 26.17
CA ASP A 83 -4.06 7.16 27.53
C ASP A 83 -4.50 5.68 27.70
N ALA A 84 -5.63 5.31 27.08
CA ALA A 84 -6.09 3.93 27.09
C ALA A 84 -5.14 3.01 26.29
N MET A 85 -4.62 3.45 25.14
CA MET A 85 -3.64 2.71 24.35
C MET A 85 -2.33 2.51 25.14
N ILE A 86 -1.83 3.53 25.83
CA ILE A 86 -0.64 3.45 26.70
C ILE A 86 -0.87 2.40 27.78
N THR A 87 -2.04 2.42 28.43
CA THR A 87 -2.39 1.44 29.48
C THR A 87 -2.37 0.01 28.95
N VAL A 88 -3.03 -0.25 27.81
CA VAL A 88 -3.06 -1.58 27.19
C VAL A 88 -1.66 -2.04 26.76
N GLN A 89 -0.90 -1.15 26.13
CA GLN A 89 0.47 -1.47 25.69
C GLN A 89 1.39 -1.78 26.86
N SER A 90 1.26 -1.06 27.99
CA SER A 90 2.07 -1.29 29.18
C SER A 90 1.92 -2.69 29.78
N GLN A 91 0.75 -3.32 29.57
CA GLN A 91 0.44 -4.68 30.03
C GLN A 91 0.81 -5.77 29.00
N SER A 92 1.24 -5.40 27.80
CA SER A 92 1.59 -6.31 26.72
C SER A 92 3.08 -6.21 26.36
N THR A 93 3.44 -5.27 25.49
CA THR A 93 4.81 -5.08 24.99
C THR A 93 5.60 -4.02 25.77
N SER A 94 4.99 -3.40 26.77
CA SER A 94 5.49 -2.24 27.55
C SER A 94 5.64 -0.98 26.70
N ASN A 95 6.61 -0.95 25.78
CA ASN A 95 6.84 0.16 24.83
C ASN A 95 7.75 -0.31 23.69
N ALA A 96 7.89 0.54 22.66
CA ALA A 96 8.86 0.31 21.60
C ALA A 96 10.30 0.43 22.14
N SER A 97 11.25 -0.26 21.50
CA SER A 97 12.68 -0.19 21.86
C SER A 97 13.16 1.25 21.97
N SER A 98 13.84 1.61 23.07
CA SER A 98 14.39 2.96 23.29
C SER A 98 15.41 3.36 22.21
N ILE A 99 16.19 2.41 21.70
CA ILE A 99 17.11 2.63 20.58
C ILE A 99 16.34 3.02 19.32
N SER A 100 15.24 2.31 19.02
CA SER A 100 14.37 2.62 17.87
C SER A 100 13.68 3.97 18.03
N GLN A 101 13.27 4.34 19.22
CA GLN A 101 12.71 5.67 19.52
C GLN A 101 13.73 6.77 19.24
N ALA A 102 14.95 6.65 19.78
CA ALA A 102 16.02 7.61 19.55
C ALA A 102 16.38 7.73 18.06
N ALA A 103 16.47 6.61 17.34
CA ALA A 103 16.71 6.59 15.91
C ALA A 103 15.58 7.28 15.13
N SER A 104 14.32 7.08 15.54
CA SER A 104 13.16 7.73 14.91
C SER A 104 13.14 9.23 15.14
N VAL A 105 13.50 9.69 16.35
CA VAL A 105 13.66 11.12 16.65
C VAL A 105 14.73 11.75 15.75
N ALA A 106 15.87 11.06 15.60
CA ALA A 106 16.96 11.52 14.73
C ALA A 106 16.52 11.57 13.25
N ALA A 107 15.77 10.57 12.76
CA ALA A 107 15.26 10.52 11.40
C ALA A 107 14.25 11.64 11.12
N LEU A 108 13.31 11.88 12.03
CA LEU A 108 12.25 12.87 11.87
C LEU A 108 12.76 14.32 11.94
N ASN A 109 13.83 14.57 12.71
CA ASN A 109 14.43 15.89 12.85
C ASN A 109 15.68 16.09 11.96
N GLY A 110 16.13 15.04 11.30
CA GLY A 110 17.32 15.05 10.44
C GLY A 110 17.05 15.48 9.00
N PRO A 111 18.08 15.44 8.14
CA PRO A 111 17.96 15.73 6.72
C PRO A 111 17.00 14.75 6.02
N THR A 112 16.15 15.24 5.14
CA THR A 112 15.14 14.44 4.40
C THR A 112 15.36 14.49 2.87
N ASP A 113 16.47 15.02 2.38
CA ASP A 113 16.79 15.19 0.96
C ASP A 113 16.91 13.85 0.19
N PHE A 114 17.07 12.73 0.87
CA PHE A 114 17.02 11.39 0.30
C PHE A 114 15.59 10.94 -0.06
N ILE A 115 14.56 11.45 0.61
CA ILE A 115 13.16 11.05 0.36
C ILE A 115 12.72 11.38 -1.07
N PRO A 116 12.86 12.64 -1.58
CA PRO A 116 12.52 12.93 -2.97
C PRO A 116 13.33 12.11 -3.98
N LYS A 117 14.59 11.76 -3.67
CA LYS A 117 15.41 10.89 -4.53
C LYS A 117 14.82 9.49 -4.62
N ASN A 118 14.42 8.91 -3.48
CA ASN A 118 13.75 7.61 -3.43
C ASN A 118 12.39 7.64 -4.14
N VAL A 119 11.60 8.69 -3.94
CA VAL A 119 10.31 8.89 -4.64
C VAL A 119 10.50 8.90 -6.16
N ALA A 120 11.54 9.58 -6.67
CA ALA A 120 11.85 9.58 -8.10
C ALA A 120 12.15 8.17 -8.64
N VAL A 121 12.90 7.35 -7.89
CA VAL A 121 13.18 5.95 -8.25
C VAL A 121 11.90 5.11 -8.21
N PHE A 122 11.08 5.25 -7.17
CA PHE A 122 9.79 4.54 -7.09
C PHE A 122 8.84 4.94 -8.21
N LYS A 123 8.81 6.21 -8.60
CA LYS A 123 8.02 6.69 -9.75
C LYS A 123 8.45 5.98 -11.04
N GLN A 124 9.76 5.88 -11.31
CA GLN A 124 10.29 5.17 -12.48
C GLN A 124 9.89 3.69 -12.47
N ARG A 125 10.01 3.01 -11.33
CA ARG A 125 9.62 1.61 -11.16
C ARG A 125 8.13 1.40 -11.32
N ARG A 126 7.30 2.30 -10.77
CA ARG A 126 5.85 2.31 -10.98
C ARG A 126 5.52 2.37 -12.47
N ASP A 127 6.09 3.34 -13.18
CA ASP A 127 5.78 3.57 -14.58
C ASP A 127 6.22 2.37 -15.44
N LEU A 128 7.37 1.77 -15.13
CA LEU A 128 7.85 0.54 -15.75
C LEU A 128 6.86 -0.61 -15.57
N ILE A 129 6.54 -0.96 -14.32
CA ILE A 129 5.71 -2.14 -14.06
C ILE A 129 4.27 -1.95 -14.54
N VAL A 130 3.69 -0.75 -14.40
CA VAL A 130 2.35 -0.44 -14.94
C VAL A 130 2.32 -0.62 -16.46
N SER A 131 3.35 -0.14 -17.17
CA SER A 131 3.46 -0.33 -18.62
C SER A 131 3.53 -1.81 -19.00
N MET A 132 4.36 -2.59 -18.32
CA MET A 132 4.54 -4.02 -18.61
C MET A 132 3.28 -4.83 -18.32
N LEU A 133 2.59 -4.54 -17.21
CA LEU A 133 1.35 -5.23 -16.83
C LEU A 133 0.19 -4.92 -17.81
N ASN A 134 0.10 -3.70 -18.30
CA ASN A 134 -0.91 -3.33 -19.29
C ASN A 134 -0.64 -3.91 -20.69
N GLN A 135 0.55 -4.43 -20.96
CA GLN A 135 0.89 -5.20 -22.15
C GLN A 135 0.61 -6.69 -21.97
N ALA A 136 0.42 -7.16 -20.74
CA ALA A 136 0.11 -8.55 -20.46
C ALA A 136 -1.34 -8.87 -20.80
N LYS A 137 -1.58 -9.95 -21.55
CA LYS A 137 -2.90 -10.35 -22.00
C LYS A 137 -3.84 -10.65 -20.82
N GLY A 138 -4.98 -9.98 -20.78
CA GLY A 138 -6.00 -10.20 -19.75
C GLY A 138 -5.79 -9.41 -18.45
N LEU A 139 -4.74 -8.60 -18.35
CA LEU A 139 -4.50 -7.72 -17.22
C LEU A 139 -4.89 -6.27 -17.52
N LYS A 140 -5.27 -5.56 -16.46
CA LYS A 140 -5.48 -4.11 -16.47
C LYS A 140 -4.95 -3.52 -15.16
N CYS A 141 -3.92 -2.70 -15.26
CA CYS A 141 -3.25 -2.09 -14.11
C CYS A 141 -3.51 -0.57 -14.10
N PRO A 142 -4.26 -0.05 -13.12
CA PRO A 142 -4.35 1.39 -12.91
C PRO A 142 -3.00 1.92 -12.43
N ARG A 143 -2.74 3.20 -12.70
CA ARG A 143 -1.53 3.90 -12.25
C ARG A 143 -1.75 4.45 -10.85
N PRO A 144 -1.03 4.01 -9.82
CA PRO A 144 -1.19 4.52 -8.47
C PRO A 144 -0.54 5.90 -8.32
N GLU A 145 -1.11 6.72 -7.44
CA GLU A 145 -0.63 8.07 -7.12
C GLU A 145 0.29 8.11 -5.89
N GLY A 146 0.45 6.98 -5.19
CA GLY A 146 1.30 6.88 -4.01
C GLY A 146 1.69 5.45 -3.67
N ALA A 147 2.39 5.27 -2.55
CA ALA A 147 2.94 4.02 -2.04
C ALA A 147 3.95 3.37 -3.02
N PHE A 148 4.18 2.08 -2.90
CA PHE A 148 5.04 1.31 -3.83
C PHE A 148 4.40 -0.03 -4.22
N TYR A 149 3.08 -0.01 -4.43
CA TYR A 149 2.29 -1.16 -4.87
C TYR A 149 1.50 -0.82 -6.12
N VAL A 150 1.38 -1.81 -7.01
CA VAL A 150 0.36 -1.83 -8.07
C VAL A 150 -0.67 -2.91 -7.75
N TYR A 151 -1.89 -2.69 -8.23
CA TYR A 151 -3.02 -3.58 -7.97
C TYR A 151 -3.76 -3.88 -9.29
N PRO A 152 -3.14 -4.69 -10.17
CA PRO A 152 -3.73 -5.04 -11.45
C PRO A 152 -4.93 -5.98 -11.30
N SER A 153 -5.96 -5.74 -12.09
CA SER A 153 -7.05 -6.69 -12.31
C SER A 153 -6.57 -7.83 -13.20
N CYS A 154 -6.89 -9.06 -12.82
CA CYS A 154 -6.69 -10.26 -13.63
C CYS A 154 -8.01 -10.84 -14.17
N ALA A 155 -9.07 -10.01 -14.27
CA ALA A 155 -10.39 -10.44 -14.72
C ALA A 155 -10.37 -11.11 -16.10
N GLY A 156 -9.47 -10.68 -17.01
CA GLY A 156 -9.34 -11.28 -18.33
C GLY A 156 -8.59 -12.63 -18.36
N ALA A 157 -8.08 -13.10 -17.21
CA ALA A 157 -7.51 -14.44 -17.04
C ALA A 157 -8.53 -15.44 -16.47
N ILE A 158 -9.61 -14.95 -15.84
CA ILE A 158 -10.65 -15.81 -15.27
C ILE A 158 -11.37 -16.56 -16.38
N GLY A 159 -11.59 -17.87 -16.16
CA GLY A 159 -12.17 -18.80 -17.12
C GLY A 159 -11.18 -19.36 -18.15
N LYS A 160 -9.95 -18.85 -18.21
CA LYS A 160 -8.90 -19.37 -19.09
C LYS A 160 -8.27 -20.63 -18.52
N LYS A 161 -7.61 -21.40 -19.39
CA LYS A 161 -6.88 -22.61 -19.04
C LYS A 161 -5.38 -22.37 -19.06
N THR A 162 -4.72 -22.91 -18.06
CA THR A 162 -3.26 -23.02 -17.99
C THR A 162 -2.76 -24.07 -18.98
N PRO A 163 -1.44 -24.11 -19.31
CA PRO A 163 -0.89 -25.12 -20.22
C PRO A 163 -1.09 -26.55 -19.76
N ASP A 164 -1.21 -26.82 -18.44
CA ASP A 164 -1.51 -28.14 -17.87
C ASP A 164 -3.03 -28.46 -17.81
N GLY A 165 -3.88 -27.57 -18.35
CA GLY A 165 -5.32 -27.77 -18.52
C GLY A 165 -6.19 -27.35 -17.33
N LYS A 166 -5.62 -26.81 -16.24
CA LYS A 166 -6.38 -26.28 -15.11
C LYS A 166 -7.09 -24.99 -15.51
N THR A 167 -8.33 -24.81 -15.06
CA THR A 167 -9.08 -23.57 -15.26
C THR A 167 -8.77 -22.59 -14.13
N ILE A 168 -8.51 -21.33 -14.46
CA ILE A 168 -8.36 -20.22 -13.50
C ILE A 168 -9.77 -19.74 -13.14
N GLU A 169 -10.26 -20.07 -11.96
CA GLU A 169 -11.60 -19.69 -11.52
C GLU A 169 -11.64 -18.36 -10.75
N ASN A 170 -10.53 -17.99 -10.12
CA ASN A 170 -10.41 -16.80 -9.27
C ASN A 170 -8.97 -16.27 -9.22
N ASP A 171 -8.75 -15.18 -8.47
CA ASP A 171 -7.42 -14.57 -8.34
C ASP A 171 -6.43 -15.41 -7.52
N THR A 172 -6.89 -16.28 -6.63
CA THR A 172 -6.03 -17.23 -5.92
C THR A 172 -5.44 -18.26 -6.89
N ASP A 173 -6.25 -18.80 -7.80
CA ASP A 173 -5.76 -19.71 -8.84
C ASP A 173 -4.74 -19.03 -9.76
N PHE A 174 -5.02 -17.75 -10.10
CA PHE A 174 -4.10 -16.97 -10.94
C PHE A 174 -2.75 -16.74 -10.26
N VAL A 175 -2.72 -16.35 -8.98
CA VAL A 175 -1.44 -16.12 -8.28
C VAL A 175 -0.69 -17.43 -8.02
N ASN A 176 -1.40 -18.54 -7.76
CA ASN A 176 -0.79 -19.86 -7.66
C ASN A 176 -0.17 -20.29 -9.00
N TYR A 177 -0.87 -20.05 -10.11
CA TYR A 177 -0.31 -20.30 -11.44
C TYR A 177 0.95 -19.48 -11.69
N LEU A 178 0.99 -18.18 -11.34
CA LEU A 178 2.21 -17.37 -11.46
C LEU A 178 3.37 -17.93 -10.62
N LEU A 179 3.06 -18.43 -9.42
CA LEU A 179 4.06 -19.03 -8.56
C LEU A 179 4.61 -20.35 -9.14
N GLU A 180 3.72 -21.24 -9.58
CA GLU A 180 4.09 -22.57 -10.09
C GLU A 180 4.82 -22.49 -11.45
N ALA A 181 4.31 -21.66 -12.37
CA ALA A 181 4.84 -21.58 -13.73
C ALA A 181 6.08 -20.69 -13.85
N GLU A 182 6.17 -19.61 -13.09
CA GLU A 182 7.18 -18.56 -13.27
C GLU A 182 7.99 -18.25 -12.00
N GLY A 183 7.70 -18.88 -10.87
CA GLY A 183 8.37 -18.62 -9.60
C GLY A 183 8.10 -17.21 -9.04
N LEU A 184 6.93 -16.64 -9.35
CA LEU A 184 6.53 -15.30 -8.92
C LEU A 184 5.57 -15.35 -7.75
N SER A 185 6.00 -14.87 -6.60
CA SER A 185 5.15 -14.70 -5.42
C SER A 185 4.51 -13.31 -5.42
N VAL A 186 3.21 -13.27 -5.55
CA VAL A 186 2.36 -12.07 -5.48
C VAL A 186 1.19 -12.33 -4.53
N VAL A 187 0.43 -11.32 -4.15
CA VAL A 187 -0.67 -11.49 -3.19
C VAL A 187 -2.01 -11.32 -3.90
N GLN A 188 -2.89 -12.31 -3.77
CA GLN A 188 -4.24 -12.27 -4.33
C GLN A 188 -5.07 -11.12 -3.77
N GLY A 189 -5.91 -10.53 -4.60
CA GLY A 189 -6.74 -9.39 -4.23
C GLY A 189 -7.84 -9.72 -3.24
N SER A 190 -8.36 -10.96 -3.29
CA SER A 190 -9.36 -11.47 -2.36
C SER A 190 -8.90 -11.40 -0.90
N ALA A 191 -7.58 -11.49 -0.61
CA ALA A 191 -7.01 -11.28 0.71
C ALA A 191 -7.21 -9.85 1.25
N PHE A 192 -7.50 -8.90 0.36
CA PHE A 192 -7.79 -7.50 0.67
C PHE A 192 -9.27 -7.14 0.44
N GLY A 193 -10.13 -8.15 0.25
CA GLY A 193 -11.56 -7.96 0.01
C GLY A 193 -11.93 -7.48 -1.38
N GLN A 194 -10.99 -7.47 -2.35
CA GLN A 194 -11.25 -7.00 -3.72
C GLN A 194 -10.56 -7.89 -4.76
N GLY A 195 -11.34 -8.70 -5.46
CA GLY A 195 -10.92 -9.53 -6.59
C GLY A 195 -11.84 -9.32 -7.81
N PRO A 196 -11.51 -9.91 -8.98
CA PRO A 196 -10.26 -10.62 -9.27
C PRO A 196 -9.11 -9.67 -9.57
N ALA A 197 -8.11 -9.67 -8.70
CA ALA A 197 -6.95 -8.79 -8.77
C ALA A 197 -5.77 -9.39 -7.99
N PHE A 198 -4.60 -8.75 -8.06
CA PHE A 198 -3.45 -9.13 -7.23
C PHE A 198 -2.56 -7.92 -6.95
N ARG A 199 -1.81 -7.96 -5.86
CA ARG A 199 -0.90 -6.89 -5.46
C ARG A 199 0.54 -7.26 -5.76
N ILE A 200 1.27 -6.32 -6.36
CA ILE A 200 2.73 -6.38 -6.55
C ILE A 200 3.39 -5.21 -5.85
N SER A 201 4.46 -5.48 -5.09
CA SER A 201 5.35 -4.44 -4.59
C SER A 201 6.44 -4.16 -5.62
N TYR A 202 6.68 -2.87 -5.92
CA TYR A 202 7.83 -2.45 -6.73
C TYR A 202 8.98 -1.86 -5.89
N ALA A 203 8.96 -2.12 -4.58
CA ALA A 203 10.07 -1.82 -3.68
C ALA A 203 11.17 -2.91 -3.76
N THR A 204 11.68 -3.15 -4.96
CA THR A 204 12.74 -4.09 -5.28
C THR A 204 13.70 -3.50 -6.32
N ALA A 205 14.79 -4.20 -6.65
CA ALA A 205 15.70 -3.77 -7.70
C ALA A 205 14.99 -3.67 -9.07
N THR A 206 15.40 -2.71 -9.89
CA THR A 206 14.68 -2.41 -11.14
C THR A 206 14.78 -3.55 -12.16
N ASP A 207 15.93 -4.20 -12.23
CA ASP A 207 16.18 -5.39 -13.09
C ASP A 207 15.31 -6.59 -12.68
N LEU A 208 15.16 -6.84 -11.38
CA LEU A 208 14.26 -7.88 -10.86
C LEU A 208 12.79 -7.56 -11.16
N LEU A 209 12.40 -6.30 -11.05
CA LEU A 209 11.05 -5.87 -11.37
C LEU A 209 10.73 -6.03 -12.86
N GLU A 210 11.68 -5.70 -13.72
CA GLU A 210 11.56 -5.88 -15.15
C GLU A 210 11.45 -7.35 -15.54
N GLU A 211 12.26 -8.21 -14.93
CA GLU A 211 12.17 -9.66 -15.13
C GLU A 211 10.83 -10.22 -14.63
N ALA A 212 10.34 -9.76 -13.48
CA ALA A 212 9.01 -10.14 -12.99
C ALA A 212 7.90 -9.74 -13.99
N GLY A 213 7.99 -8.54 -14.56
CA GLY A 213 7.06 -8.11 -15.61
C GLY A 213 7.08 -9.01 -16.85
N ARG A 214 8.28 -9.39 -17.31
CA ARG A 214 8.46 -10.34 -18.44
C ARG A 214 7.84 -11.72 -18.13
N ARG A 215 8.04 -12.24 -16.92
CA ARG A 215 7.47 -13.52 -16.48
C ARG A 215 5.93 -13.46 -16.48
N ILE A 216 5.34 -12.38 -15.95
CA ILE A 216 3.88 -12.21 -15.98
C ILE A 216 3.37 -12.19 -17.42
N GLN A 217 4.04 -11.47 -18.33
CA GLN A 217 3.64 -11.43 -19.73
C GLN A 217 3.68 -12.82 -20.39
N ARG A 218 4.74 -13.64 -20.10
CA ARG A 218 4.84 -15.03 -20.60
C ARG A 218 3.70 -15.88 -20.05
N ALA A 219 3.48 -15.86 -18.74
CA ALA A 219 2.42 -16.62 -18.12
C ALA A 219 1.05 -16.26 -18.70
N CYS A 220 0.73 -14.97 -18.81
CA CYS A 220 -0.52 -14.50 -19.40
C CYS A 220 -0.64 -14.86 -20.90
N GLY A 221 0.47 -14.88 -21.63
CA GLY A 221 0.51 -15.28 -23.03
C GLY A 221 0.26 -16.78 -23.26
N ALA A 222 0.57 -17.61 -22.30
CA ALA A 222 0.37 -19.06 -22.34
C ALA A 222 -1.07 -19.52 -22.00
N LEU A 223 -1.91 -18.62 -21.48
CA LEU A 223 -3.31 -18.93 -21.18
C LEU A 223 -4.16 -19.02 -22.45
N SER A 224 -4.98 -20.08 -22.53
CA SER A 224 -5.88 -20.36 -23.67
C SER A 224 -7.36 -20.15 -23.33
#